data_7ddec42564b78a0c90679a11d19560c9
#
_entry.id   7ddec42564b78a0c90679a11d19560c9
#
_cell.length_a   1.000
_cell.length_b   1.000
_cell.length_c   1.000
_cell.angle_alpha   90.00
_cell.angle_beta   90.00
_cell.angle_gamma   90.00
#
_symmetry.space_group_name_H-M   'P 1'
#
loop_
_entity.id
_entity.type
_entity.pdbx_description
1 polymer ?
#
loop_
_entity_poly.entity_id
_entity_poly.type
_entity_poly.pdbx_seq_one_letter_code
_entity_poly.pdbx_strand_id
1 'polypeptide(L)'
;MLWLLLDAGIVTSSLWGAALLMSRPVPVAALLQFPAAVTLSAMLLSLGMTGAYRVFARDIHLSRFLRMGGGMVGAGLVATALAYFWDPAQMLPRGVLALHALTATGGVLGSRALARLIWEYQYTPAPPTPNPGPITLYDVVDREPPVINTQELRTALADRTVLVTGAGGSIGSELMTQLAQLHPFRLVGVDMSEYNLYRLRHALDASVLPENALDLRLADVRTPEPMHRIFRQTAPDVVIHTAAYKHVPMMERHPAEAFSNNTQATMQLLQLCEEHQAEQFLFVSTDKAVQPTSVLGATKRLAEWYVRAAQSPVARSIVRFGNVFGSRGSVVPRFERCLAAGTPIPVTHPDMERYFMSATEACSLIMHTLLLDSHPVYLFRMGEPVRIQDLAEQLVRRWYPHQTPRAMIEHTGRRPGEKMTEALAMPGEQTSDTAHSSILGVDGAMPYSRAELDMHIRHIEEQCRHPDASASQLRRLIMNTPSVPPSVSTRS
;
A
#
# COMPACT_ATOMS: atom_id res chain seq x y z
N MET A 1 -27.32 18.28 -8.13
CA MET A 1 -28.40 19.29 -8.31
C MET A 1 -28.11 20.24 -9.48
N LEU A 2 -26.93 20.90 -9.55
CA LEU A 2 -26.62 21.86 -10.64
C LEU A 2 -26.75 21.27 -12.05
N TRP A 3 -26.17 20.07 -12.28
CA TRP A 3 -26.28 19.38 -13.56
C TRP A 3 -27.73 19.06 -13.97
N LEU A 4 -28.57 18.65 -13.02
CA LEU A 4 -29.98 18.36 -13.31
C LEU A 4 -30.74 19.63 -13.78
N LEU A 5 -30.49 20.75 -13.15
CA LEU A 5 -31.11 22.04 -13.52
C LEU A 5 -30.62 22.51 -14.90
N LEU A 6 -29.33 22.36 -15.17
CA LEU A 6 -28.76 22.72 -16.45
C LEU A 6 -29.31 21.83 -17.59
N ASP A 7 -29.38 20.54 -17.39
CA ASP A 7 -29.90 19.60 -18.36
C ASP A 7 -31.40 19.81 -18.60
N ALA A 8 -32.19 20.06 -17.56
CA ALA A 8 -33.59 20.40 -17.70
C ALA A 8 -33.78 21.66 -18.53
N GLY A 9 -32.96 22.71 -18.31
CA GLY A 9 -32.96 23.92 -19.12
C GLY A 9 -32.60 23.67 -20.59
N ILE A 10 -31.55 22.88 -20.85
CA ILE A 10 -31.12 22.52 -22.22
C ILE A 10 -32.21 21.73 -22.94
N VAL A 11 -32.75 20.69 -22.30
CA VAL A 11 -33.76 19.82 -22.92
C VAL A 11 -35.05 20.59 -23.20
N THR A 12 -35.48 21.46 -22.29
CA THR A 12 -36.68 22.27 -22.47
C THR A 12 -36.50 23.33 -23.57
N SER A 13 -35.40 24.09 -23.53
CA SER A 13 -35.14 25.14 -24.52
C SER A 13 -34.89 24.56 -25.94
N SER A 14 -34.33 23.36 -26.03
CA SER A 14 -34.13 22.69 -27.32
C SER A 14 -35.46 22.32 -28.01
N LEU A 15 -36.49 21.93 -27.25
CA LEU A 15 -37.81 21.66 -27.83
C LEU A 15 -38.44 22.94 -28.41
N TRP A 16 -38.37 24.03 -27.64
CA TRP A 16 -38.88 25.32 -28.09
C TRP A 16 -38.12 25.87 -29.30
N GLY A 17 -36.79 25.80 -29.28
CA GLY A 17 -35.93 26.18 -30.38
C GLY A 17 -36.20 25.36 -31.64
N ALA A 18 -36.40 24.02 -31.52
CA ALA A 18 -36.75 23.16 -32.66
C ALA A 18 -38.10 23.53 -33.28
N ALA A 19 -39.10 23.87 -32.45
CA ALA A 19 -40.41 24.30 -32.91
C ALA A 19 -40.34 25.64 -33.66
N LEU A 20 -39.55 26.60 -33.16
CA LEU A 20 -39.32 27.88 -33.84
C LEU A 20 -38.61 27.75 -35.17
N LEU A 21 -37.55 26.95 -35.23
CA LEU A 21 -36.79 26.69 -36.48
C LEU A 21 -37.64 26.04 -37.57
N MET A 22 -38.61 25.23 -37.19
CA MET A 22 -39.56 24.60 -38.08
C MET A 22 -40.76 25.50 -38.43
N SER A 23 -40.71 26.77 -38.11
CA SER A 23 -41.82 27.75 -38.32
C SER A 23 -43.16 27.35 -37.68
N ARG A 24 -43.11 26.61 -36.57
CA ARG A 24 -44.25 26.12 -35.81
C ARG A 24 -44.17 26.60 -34.37
N PRO A 25 -44.61 27.83 -34.06
CA PRO A 25 -44.58 28.33 -32.69
C PRO A 25 -45.42 27.47 -31.78
N VAL A 26 -44.77 26.86 -30.77
CA VAL A 26 -45.42 26.08 -29.76
C VAL A 26 -45.64 27.00 -28.54
N PRO A 27 -46.87 27.26 -28.10
CA PRO A 27 -47.12 28.07 -26.91
C PRO A 27 -46.50 27.38 -25.72
N VAL A 28 -45.99 28.18 -24.74
CA VAL A 28 -45.35 27.64 -23.51
C VAL A 28 -46.30 26.62 -22.80
N ALA A 29 -47.59 26.83 -22.83
CA ALA A 29 -48.58 25.89 -22.29
C ALA A 29 -48.53 24.49 -22.96
N ALA A 30 -48.15 24.38 -24.25
CA ALA A 30 -48.05 23.10 -24.93
C ALA A 30 -46.81 22.28 -24.48
N LEU A 31 -45.79 22.88 -23.88
CA LEU A 31 -44.66 22.18 -23.27
C LEU A 31 -45.09 21.36 -22.04
N LEU A 32 -46.19 21.74 -21.41
CA LEU A 32 -46.79 21.03 -20.27
C LEU A 32 -47.81 19.99 -20.72
N GLN A 33 -48.09 19.87 -22.03
CA GLN A 33 -48.98 18.83 -22.58
C GLN A 33 -48.29 17.45 -22.46
N PHE A 34 -49.10 16.42 -22.30
CA PHE A 34 -48.65 15.07 -21.98
C PHE A 34 -47.51 14.54 -22.90
N PRO A 35 -47.56 14.63 -24.25
CA PRO A 35 -46.46 14.10 -25.08
C PRO A 35 -45.11 14.78 -24.87
N ALA A 36 -45.07 16.09 -24.72
CA ALA A 36 -43.84 16.84 -24.48
C ALA A 36 -43.28 16.56 -23.10
N ALA A 37 -44.11 16.56 -22.08
CA ALA A 37 -43.71 16.28 -20.70
C ALA A 37 -43.14 14.85 -20.55
N VAL A 38 -43.70 13.86 -21.22
CA VAL A 38 -43.24 12.47 -21.22
C VAL A 38 -41.85 12.37 -21.89
N THR A 39 -41.64 13.01 -23.03
CA THR A 39 -40.37 13.01 -23.75
C THR A 39 -39.26 13.68 -22.93
N LEU A 40 -39.54 14.85 -22.34
CA LEU A 40 -38.59 15.58 -21.47
C LEU A 40 -38.21 14.75 -20.26
N SER A 41 -39.21 14.17 -19.58
CA SER A 41 -38.99 13.33 -18.39
C SER A 41 -38.19 12.07 -18.71
N ALA A 42 -38.47 11.40 -19.82
CA ALA A 42 -37.76 10.20 -20.25
C ALA A 42 -36.29 10.48 -20.56
N MET A 43 -35.97 11.60 -21.22
CA MET A 43 -34.60 12.00 -21.51
C MET A 43 -33.80 12.31 -20.22
N LEU A 44 -34.40 13.06 -19.26
CA LEU A 44 -33.76 13.35 -17.98
C LEU A 44 -33.58 12.09 -17.12
N LEU A 45 -34.57 11.19 -17.10
CA LEU A 45 -34.47 9.92 -16.39
C LEU A 45 -33.36 9.04 -16.98
N SER A 46 -33.22 8.99 -18.29
CA SER A 46 -32.15 8.26 -18.98
C SER A 46 -30.75 8.77 -18.57
N LEU A 47 -30.57 10.07 -18.40
CA LEU A 47 -29.33 10.65 -17.87
C LEU A 47 -29.06 10.19 -16.43
N GLY A 48 -30.08 10.10 -15.60
CA GLY A 48 -29.97 9.54 -14.26
C GLY A 48 -29.54 8.07 -14.26
N MET A 49 -30.16 7.24 -15.11
CA MET A 49 -29.86 5.81 -15.25
C MET A 49 -28.45 5.55 -15.82
N THR A 50 -27.96 6.40 -16.73
CA THR A 50 -26.58 6.33 -17.24
C THR A 50 -25.51 6.83 -16.25
N GLY A 51 -25.93 7.31 -15.07
CA GLY A 51 -25.03 7.81 -14.04
C GLY A 51 -24.48 9.22 -14.32
N ALA A 52 -25.08 9.96 -15.24
CA ALA A 52 -24.62 11.29 -15.63
C ALA A 52 -24.50 12.30 -14.47
N TYR A 53 -25.35 12.16 -13.43
CA TYR A 53 -25.36 13.06 -12.26
C TYR A 53 -24.38 12.69 -11.14
N ARG A 54 -23.70 11.54 -11.25
CA ARG A 54 -22.71 11.06 -10.28
C ARG A 54 -21.26 11.25 -10.76
N VAL A 55 -21.08 11.87 -11.92
CA VAL A 55 -19.79 11.98 -12.59
C VAL A 55 -19.25 13.39 -12.44
N PHE A 56 -18.00 13.50 -11.95
CA PHE A 56 -17.25 14.77 -12.00
C PHE A 56 -16.73 15.02 -13.42
N ALA A 57 -16.45 16.28 -13.76
CA ALA A 57 -15.97 16.68 -15.10
C ALA A 57 -14.72 15.89 -15.53
N ARG A 58 -13.83 15.56 -14.58
CA ARG A 58 -12.60 14.79 -14.81
C ARG A 58 -12.82 13.33 -15.30
N ASP A 59 -13.96 12.74 -14.94
CA ASP A 59 -14.22 11.30 -15.16
C ASP A 59 -15.01 11.03 -16.46
N ILE A 60 -15.16 12.03 -17.33
CA ILE A 60 -15.93 11.94 -18.56
C ILE A 60 -15.03 11.37 -19.67
N HIS A 61 -15.19 10.08 -19.97
CA HIS A 61 -14.52 9.35 -21.06
C HIS A 61 -15.45 9.12 -22.24
N LEU A 62 -14.90 8.87 -23.44
CA LEU A 62 -15.66 8.63 -24.68
C LEU A 62 -16.77 7.58 -24.49
N SER A 63 -16.49 6.47 -23.81
CA SER A 63 -17.48 5.42 -23.55
C SER A 63 -18.69 5.88 -22.71
N ARG A 64 -18.52 6.89 -21.87
CA ARG A 64 -19.60 7.51 -21.09
C ARG A 64 -20.39 8.50 -21.95
N PHE A 65 -19.71 9.29 -22.79
CA PHE A 65 -20.39 10.14 -23.77
C PHE A 65 -21.32 9.32 -24.67
N LEU A 66 -20.83 8.21 -25.21
CA LEU A 66 -21.63 7.34 -26.07
C LEU A 66 -22.83 6.73 -25.34
N ARG A 67 -22.67 6.32 -24.08
CA ARG A 67 -23.78 5.80 -23.27
C ARG A 67 -24.83 6.87 -22.96
N MET A 68 -24.39 8.06 -22.58
CA MET A 68 -25.30 9.18 -22.30
C MET A 68 -26.08 9.59 -23.55
N GLY A 69 -25.39 9.81 -24.67
CA GLY A 69 -26.00 10.19 -25.95
C GLY A 69 -26.97 9.11 -26.47
N GLY A 70 -26.55 7.84 -26.49
CA GLY A 70 -27.37 6.72 -26.91
C GLY A 70 -28.60 6.52 -25.99
N GLY A 71 -28.44 6.70 -24.69
CA GLY A 71 -29.53 6.66 -23.72
C GLY A 71 -30.58 7.75 -23.95
N MET A 72 -30.15 8.98 -24.19
CA MET A 72 -31.05 10.11 -24.47
C MET A 72 -31.83 9.91 -25.77
N VAL A 73 -31.15 9.54 -26.85
CA VAL A 73 -31.79 9.27 -28.11
C VAL A 73 -32.78 8.11 -27.99
N GLY A 74 -32.36 7.00 -27.40
CA GLY A 74 -33.25 5.84 -27.18
C GLY A 74 -34.47 6.17 -26.33
N ALA A 75 -34.28 6.89 -25.20
CA ALA A 75 -35.38 7.32 -24.36
C ALA A 75 -36.35 8.27 -25.06
N GLY A 76 -35.83 9.19 -25.88
CA GLY A 76 -36.63 10.09 -26.71
C GLY A 76 -37.47 9.34 -27.73
N LEU A 77 -36.90 8.34 -28.42
CA LEU A 77 -37.62 7.50 -29.40
C LEU A 77 -38.72 6.68 -28.73
N VAL A 78 -38.43 6.04 -27.58
CA VAL A 78 -39.42 5.25 -26.84
C VAL A 78 -40.57 6.13 -26.35
N ALA A 79 -40.25 7.29 -25.74
CA ALA A 79 -41.25 8.22 -25.25
C ALA A 79 -42.14 8.77 -26.39
N THR A 80 -41.53 9.08 -27.55
CA THR A 80 -42.27 9.53 -28.76
C THR A 80 -43.20 8.43 -29.27
N ALA A 81 -42.73 7.17 -29.30
CA ALA A 81 -43.58 6.05 -29.73
C ALA A 81 -44.77 5.84 -28.75
N LEU A 82 -44.51 5.87 -27.46
CA LEU A 82 -45.59 5.75 -26.43
C LEU A 82 -46.61 6.88 -26.53
N ALA A 83 -46.16 8.12 -26.72
CA ALA A 83 -47.03 9.27 -26.89
C ALA A 83 -47.89 9.14 -28.18
N TYR A 84 -47.33 8.60 -29.30
CA TYR A 84 -48.05 8.33 -30.55
C TYR A 84 -49.21 7.31 -30.35
N PHE A 85 -48.97 6.26 -29.59
CA PHE A 85 -50.02 5.26 -29.31
C PHE A 85 -51.12 5.78 -28.34
N TRP A 86 -50.77 6.78 -27.54
CA TRP A 86 -51.74 7.35 -26.58
C TRP A 86 -52.73 8.33 -27.24
N ASP A 87 -52.21 9.35 -27.97
CA ASP A 87 -53.02 10.32 -28.68
C ASP A 87 -52.24 10.89 -29.93
N PRO A 88 -52.44 10.30 -31.13
CA PRO A 88 -51.77 10.74 -32.34
C PRO A 88 -52.08 12.19 -32.73
N ALA A 89 -53.27 12.75 -32.33
CA ALA A 89 -53.69 14.08 -32.70
C ALA A 89 -52.95 15.21 -31.95
N GLN A 90 -52.38 14.89 -30.81
CA GLN A 90 -51.57 15.84 -29.99
C GLN A 90 -50.08 15.77 -30.25
N MET A 91 -49.63 14.97 -31.21
CA MET A 91 -48.22 14.80 -31.54
C MET A 91 -47.63 16.03 -32.20
N LEU A 92 -46.41 16.40 -31.75
CA LEU A 92 -45.60 17.37 -32.46
C LEU A 92 -45.12 16.81 -33.80
N PRO A 93 -44.92 17.67 -34.82
CA PRO A 93 -44.39 17.21 -36.13
C PRO A 93 -43.11 16.42 -35.95
N ARG A 94 -42.95 15.33 -36.72
CA ARG A 94 -41.79 14.44 -36.64
C ARG A 94 -40.45 15.17 -36.78
N GLY A 95 -40.41 16.23 -37.62
CA GLY A 95 -39.24 17.07 -37.80
C GLY A 95 -38.87 17.85 -36.53
N VAL A 96 -39.87 18.35 -35.79
CA VAL A 96 -39.66 19.03 -34.50
C VAL A 96 -39.07 18.08 -33.45
N LEU A 97 -39.61 16.88 -33.34
CA LEU A 97 -39.14 15.85 -32.42
C LEU A 97 -37.71 15.38 -32.76
N ALA A 98 -37.41 15.17 -34.02
CA ALA A 98 -36.07 14.80 -34.48
C ALA A 98 -35.04 15.89 -34.21
N LEU A 99 -35.38 17.15 -34.50
CA LEU A 99 -34.52 18.29 -34.23
C LEU A 99 -34.34 18.52 -32.75
N HIS A 100 -35.37 18.38 -31.95
CA HIS A 100 -35.31 18.43 -30.47
C HIS A 100 -34.36 17.35 -29.93
N ALA A 101 -34.51 16.10 -30.38
CA ALA A 101 -33.61 15.03 -29.89
C ALA A 101 -32.16 15.30 -30.22
N LEU A 102 -31.84 15.80 -31.41
CA LEU A 102 -30.47 16.17 -31.80
C LEU A 102 -29.92 17.35 -31.00
N THR A 103 -30.70 18.42 -30.87
CA THR A 103 -30.24 19.65 -30.19
C THR A 103 -30.16 19.45 -28.70
N ALA A 104 -31.07 18.71 -28.05
CA ALA A 104 -31.04 18.38 -26.66
C ALA A 104 -29.80 17.48 -26.33
N THR A 105 -29.62 16.42 -27.12
CA THR A 105 -28.46 15.53 -26.94
C THR A 105 -27.14 16.27 -27.15
N GLY A 106 -27.03 17.05 -28.21
CA GLY A 106 -25.86 17.85 -28.55
C GLY A 106 -25.55 18.90 -27.44
N GLY A 107 -26.57 19.58 -26.91
CA GLY A 107 -26.44 20.56 -25.84
C GLY A 107 -25.96 19.93 -24.53
N VAL A 108 -26.55 18.80 -24.12
CA VAL A 108 -26.13 18.09 -22.90
C VAL A 108 -24.71 17.52 -23.04
N LEU A 109 -24.38 16.88 -24.15
CA LEU A 109 -23.01 16.39 -24.38
C LEU A 109 -22.02 17.55 -24.50
N GLY A 110 -22.38 18.65 -25.19
CA GLY A 110 -21.56 19.85 -25.32
C GLY A 110 -21.27 20.51 -23.97
N SER A 111 -22.27 20.59 -23.08
CA SER A 111 -22.05 21.11 -21.72
C SER A 111 -21.04 20.26 -20.93
N ARG A 112 -21.05 18.94 -21.08
CA ARG A 112 -20.09 18.04 -20.45
C ARG A 112 -18.70 18.16 -21.07
N ALA A 113 -18.61 18.25 -22.39
CA ALA A 113 -17.35 18.48 -23.10
C ALA A 113 -16.73 19.82 -22.70
N LEU A 114 -17.53 20.88 -22.64
CA LEU A 114 -17.06 22.21 -22.18
C LEU A 114 -16.58 22.17 -20.73
N ALA A 115 -17.34 21.54 -19.84
CA ALA A 115 -16.93 21.40 -18.46
C ALA A 115 -15.62 20.61 -18.30
N ARG A 116 -15.42 19.60 -19.14
CA ARG A 116 -14.16 18.86 -19.20
C ARG A 116 -13.02 19.73 -19.74
N LEU A 117 -13.22 20.48 -20.81
CA LEU A 117 -12.22 21.41 -21.35
C LEU A 117 -11.83 22.49 -20.33
N ILE A 118 -12.83 23.08 -19.63
CA ILE A 118 -12.58 24.05 -18.57
C ILE A 118 -11.78 23.39 -17.44
N TRP A 119 -12.15 22.17 -17.05
CA TRP A 119 -11.41 21.44 -16.06
C TRP A 119 -9.97 21.11 -16.51
N GLU A 120 -9.79 20.60 -17.73
CA GLU A 120 -8.46 20.37 -18.32
C GLU A 120 -7.63 21.64 -18.37
N TYR A 121 -8.22 22.76 -18.82
CA TYR A 121 -7.54 24.06 -18.87
C TYR A 121 -7.13 24.58 -17.48
N GLN A 122 -8.01 24.45 -16.49
CA GLN A 122 -7.75 24.93 -15.13
C GLN A 122 -6.86 24.00 -14.31
N TYR A 123 -6.92 22.69 -14.56
CA TYR A 123 -6.29 21.67 -13.76
C TYR A 123 -5.25 20.83 -14.54
N THR A 124 -4.93 21.19 -15.80
CA THR A 124 -3.77 20.59 -16.46
C THR A 124 -2.52 21.09 -15.75
N PRO A 125 -1.77 20.20 -15.09
CA PRO A 125 -0.56 20.62 -14.38
C PRO A 125 0.41 21.26 -15.37
N ALA A 126 1.04 22.36 -14.95
CA ALA A 126 2.24 22.83 -15.64
C ALA A 126 3.22 21.65 -15.78
N PRO A 127 4.05 21.61 -16.84
CA PRO A 127 5.03 20.53 -16.96
C PRO A 127 5.84 20.41 -15.66
N PRO A 128 6.11 19.16 -15.20
CA PRO A 128 6.89 18.95 -13.98
C PRO A 128 8.25 19.60 -14.11
N THR A 129 8.78 20.07 -13.01
CA THR A 129 10.18 20.51 -12.96
C THR A 129 11.05 19.35 -13.41
N PRO A 130 11.92 19.49 -14.42
CA PRO A 130 12.77 18.38 -14.83
C PRO A 130 13.65 17.95 -13.65
N ASN A 131 13.43 16.74 -13.17
CA ASN A 131 14.18 16.11 -12.11
C ASN A 131 14.47 17.02 -10.89
N PRO A 132 13.49 17.23 -9.98
CA PRO A 132 13.69 18.11 -8.81
C PRO A 132 14.74 17.59 -7.81
N GLY A 133 15.43 16.50 -8.14
CA GLY A 133 16.35 15.77 -7.28
C GLY A 133 15.62 14.85 -6.30
N PRO A 134 16.30 13.87 -5.71
CA PRO A 134 15.69 12.96 -4.76
C PRO A 134 15.25 13.72 -3.50
N ILE A 135 14.07 13.38 -2.97
CA ILE A 135 13.66 13.79 -1.63
C ILE A 135 14.27 12.81 -0.63
N THR A 136 14.86 13.34 0.42
CA THR A 136 15.40 12.54 1.52
C THR A 136 14.43 12.51 2.70
N LEU A 137 14.64 11.60 3.65
CA LEU A 137 13.86 11.58 4.89
C LEU A 137 13.97 12.91 5.64
N TYR A 138 15.16 13.48 5.69
CA TYR A 138 15.48 14.69 6.45
C TYR A 138 14.90 15.98 5.84
N ASP A 139 14.40 15.92 4.60
CA ASP A 139 13.57 16.98 4.03
C ASP A 139 12.13 16.98 4.61
N VAL A 140 11.74 15.88 5.29
CA VAL A 140 10.36 15.63 5.75
C VAL A 140 10.25 15.56 7.27
N VAL A 141 11.29 15.08 7.94
CA VAL A 141 11.36 14.95 9.40
C VAL A 141 12.43 15.87 9.97
N ASP A 142 12.08 16.52 11.08
CA ASP A 142 13.01 17.38 11.84
C ASP A 142 13.72 16.53 12.92
N ARG A 143 14.72 15.77 12.48
CA ARG A 143 15.62 15.04 13.38
C ARG A 143 16.96 14.76 12.73
N GLU A 144 17.99 14.62 13.56
CA GLU A 144 19.31 14.22 13.10
C GLU A 144 19.43 12.69 12.92
N PRO A 145 20.26 12.23 11.97
CA PRO A 145 20.56 10.80 11.85
C PRO A 145 21.25 10.30 13.14
N PRO A 146 21.00 9.03 13.56
CA PRO A 146 21.64 8.46 14.73
C PRO A 146 23.15 8.35 14.54
N VAL A 147 23.89 8.51 15.62
CA VAL A 147 25.33 8.27 15.65
C VAL A 147 25.61 6.76 15.57
N ILE A 148 26.45 6.35 14.65
CA ILE A 148 26.77 4.95 14.37
C ILE A 148 28.19 4.65 14.83
N ASN A 149 28.33 3.72 15.79
CA ASN A 149 29.65 3.23 16.20
C ASN A 149 30.06 2.01 15.34
N THR A 150 30.68 2.25 14.22
CA THR A 150 31.11 1.19 13.29
C THR A 150 32.29 0.37 13.82
N GLN A 151 33.07 0.87 14.76
CA GLN A 151 34.25 0.17 15.28
C GLN A 151 33.87 -1.04 16.16
N GLU A 152 32.88 -0.90 17.04
CA GLU A 152 32.37 -2.01 17.84
C GLU A 152 31.79 -3.11 16.98
N LEU A 153 30.97 -2.75 15.98
CA LEU A 153 30.39 -3.69 15.02
C LEU A 153 31.49 -4.43 14.22
N ARG A 154 32.51 -3.70 13.76
CA ARG A 154 33.65 -4.30 13.06
C ARG A 154 34.34 -5.34 13.93
N THR A 155 34.63 -5.02 15.17
CA THR A 155 35.27 -5.96 16.10
C THR A 155 34.39 -7.20 16.35
N ALA A 156 33.10 -7.01 16.56
CA ALA A 156 32.18 -8.11 16.83
C ALA A 156 31.96 -9.05 15.63
N LEU A 157 32.12 -8.56 14.40
CA LEU A 157 31.83 -9.32 13.19
C LEU A 157 33.08 -9.77 12.40
N ALA A 158 34.30 -9.38 12.79
CA ALA A 158 35.53 -9.61 12.03
C ALA A 158 35.76 -11.10 11.70
N ASP A 159 35.56 -12.00 12.66
CA ASP A 159 35.78 -13.44 12.51
C ASP A 159 34.47 -14.24 12.28
N ARG A 160 33.38 -13.54 11.91
CA ARG A 160 32.04 -14.15 11.80
C ARG A 160 31.62 -14.34 10.36
N THR A 161 30.91 -15.44 10.11
CA THR A 161 30.11 -15.63 8.90
C THR A 161 28.72 -15.07 9.14
N VAL A 162 28.37 -14.01 8.41
CA VAL A 162 27.06 -13.34 8.51
C VAL A 162 26.19 -13.73 7.32
N LEU A 163 25.00 -14.30 7.58
CA LEU A 163 24.01 -14.65 6.57
C LEU A 163 22.82 -13.71 6.63
N VAL A 164 22.49 -13.08 5.49
CA VAL A 164 21.32 -12.20 5.33
C VAL A 164 20.33 -12.84 4.36
N THR A 165 19.11 -13.10 4.82
CA THR A 165 18.02 -13.55 3.94
C THR A 165 17.22 -12.36 3.42
N GLY A 166 16.66 -12.46 2.20
CA GLY A 166 16.05 -11.31 1.53
C GLY A 166 17.09 -10.25 1.13
N ALA A 167 18.33 -10.71 0.86
CA ALA A 167 19.51 -9.90 0.64
C ALA A 167 19.34 -8.88 -0.50
N GLY A 168 18.54 -9.17 -1.51
CA GLY A 168 18.24 -8.26 -2.62
C GLY A 168 17.07 -7.31 -2.36
N GLY A 169 16.38 -7.40 -1.20
CA GLY A 169 15.32 -6.49 -0.77
C GLY A 169 15.82 -5.10 -0.41
N SER A 170 14.91 -4.17 -0.05
CA SER A 170 15.31 -2.79 0.31
C SER A 170 16.17 -2.73 1.57
N ILE A 171 15.82 -3.51 2.60
CA ILE A 171 16.61 -3.61 3.85
C ILE A 171 17.80 -4.53 3.63
N GLY A 172 17.60 -5.71 3.04
CA GLY A 172 18.67 -6.68 2.84
C GLY A 172 19.83 -6.13 2.02
N SER A 173 19.57 -5.42 0.91
CA SER A 173 20.63 -4.86 0.08
C SER A 173 21.43 -3.75 0.79
N GLU A 174 20.78 -2.92 1.58
CA GLU A 174 21.45 -1.90 2.39
C GLU A 174 22.28 -2.55 3.52
N LEU A 175 21.72 -3.57 4.21
CA LEU A 175 22.48 -4.35 5.20
C LEU A 175 23.72 -5.00 4.59
N MET A 176 23.58 -5.64 3.41
CA MET A 176 24.71 -6.25 2.71
C MET A 176 25.80 -5.20 2.39
N THR A 177 25.41 -3.99 2.00
CA THR A 177 26.34 -2.89 1.70
C THR A 177 27.06 -2.42 2.96
N GLN A 178 26.35 -2.22 4.06
CA GLN A 178 26.97 -1.78 5.32
C GLN A 178 27.82 -2.88 5.96
N LEU A 179 27.34 -4.13 5.96
CA LEU A 179 28.11 -5.28 6.46
C LEU A 179 29.40 -5.49 5.66
N ALA A 180 29.37 -5.29 4.34
CA ALA A 180 30.57 -5.39 3.53
C ALA A 180 31.67 -4.41 3.98
N GLN A 181 31.29 -3.19 4.40
CA GLN A 181 32.23 -2.18 4.93
C GLN A 181 32.82 -2.54 6.30
N LEU A 182 32.18 -3.47 7.03
CA LEU A 182 32.68 -3.95 8.34
C LEU A 182 33.69 -5.10 8.19
N HIS A 183 33.86 -5.66 6.97
CA HIS A 183 34.79 -6.75 6.67
C HIS A 183 34.60 -8.01 7.55
N PRO A 184 33.40 -8.62 7.58
CA PRO A 184 33.22 -9.90 8.25
C PRO A 184 34.07 -10.99 7.58
N PHE A 185 34.32 -12.10 8.27
CA PHE A 185 35.04 -13.24 7.70
C PHE A 185 34.39 -13.74 6.41
N ARG A 186 33.05 -13.86 6.41
CA ARG A 186 32.26 -14.20 5.22
C ARG A 186 30.89 -13.51 5.29
N LEU A 187 30.45 -12.96 4.16
CA LEU A 187 29.13 -12.36 4.01
C LEU A 187 28.29 -13.15 3.00
N VAL A 188 27.21 -13.77 3.49
CA VAL A 188 26.33 -14.63 2.70
C VAL A 188 25.00 -13.93 2.48
N GLY A 189 24.62 -13.70 1.22
CA GLY A 189 23.34 -13.11 0.85
C GLY A 189 22.42 -14.14 0.19
N VAL A 190 21.22 -14.37 0.74
CA VAL A 190 20.23 -15.29 0.19
C VAL A 190 18.99 -14.51 -0.28
N ASP A 191 18.59 -14.70 -1.53
CA ASP A 191 17.36 -14.12 -2.07
C ASP A 191 16.74 -15.08 -3.10
N MET A 192 15.41 -15.07 -3.23
CA MET A 192 14.69 -15.87 -4.23
C MET A 192 14.68 -15.23 -5.62
N SER A 193 15.04 -13.96 -5.73
CA SER A 193 15.06 -13.22 -6.98
C SER A 193 16.48 -13.14 -7.56
N GLU A 194 16.69 -13.82 -8.68
CA GLU A 194 17.93 -13.72 -9.45
C GLU A 194 18.27 -12.27 -9.79
N TYR A 195 17.29 -11.51 -10.30
CA TYR A 195 17.48 -10.11 -10.66
C TYR A 195 17.92 -9.23 -9.49
N ASN A 196 17.37 -9.46 -8.29
CA ASN A 196 17.76 -8.70 -7.11
C ASN A 196 19.20 -9.04 -6.68
N LEU A 197 19.61 -10.30 -6.75
CA LEU A 197 20.99 -10.72 -6.47
C LEU A 197 21.97 -10.16 -7.49
N TYR A 198 21.61 -10.19 -8.78
CA TYR A 198 22.40 -9.57 -9.84
C TYR A 198 22.62 -8.06 -9.56
N ARG A 199 21.56 -7.32 -9.23
CA ARG A 199 21.69 -5.91 -8.86
C ARG A 199 22.53 -5.68 -7.61
N LEU A 200 22.36 -6.53 -6.60
CA LEU A 200 23.16 -6.46 -5.37
C LEU A 200 24.64 -6.68 -5.67
N ARG A 201 24.99 -7.68 -6.50
CA ARG A 201 26.38 -7.93 -6.92
C ARG A 201 27.01 -6.71 -7.57
N HIS A 202 26.27 -6.02 -8.42
CA HIS A 202 26.76 -4.81 -9.09
C HIS A 202 26.83 -3.58 -8.17
N ALA A 203 26.00 -3.54 -7.13
CA ALA A 203 26.02 -2.44 -6.16
C ALA A 203 27.15 -2.60 -5.12
N LEU A 204 27.58 -3.84 -4.85
CA LEU A 204 28.71 -4.10 -3.96
C LEU A 204 30.01 -3.92 -4.73
N ASP A 205 30.76 -2.91 -4.35
CA ASP A 205 32.07 -2.65 -4.93
C ASP A 205 33.03 -3.82 -4.63
N ALA A 206 33.59 -4.43 -5.67
CA ALA A 206 34.55 -5.54 -5.54
C ALA A 206 35.82 -5.15 -4.77
N SER A 207 36.10 -3.85 -4.60
CA SER A 207 37.24 -3.36 -3.80
C SER A 207 36.98 -3.40 -2.29
N VAL A 208 35.70 -3.54 -1.85
CA VAL A 208 35.34 -3.50 -0.42
C VAL A 208 35.56 -4.84 0.28
N LEU A 209 35.22 -5.95 -0.41
CA LEU A 209 35.41 -7.31 0.14
C LEU A 209 36.24 -8.16 -0.82
N PRO A 210 37.12 -9.06 -0.31
CA PRO A 210 37.72 -10.09 -1.12
C PRO A 210 36.67 -10.96 -1.81
N GLU A 211 36.94 -11.42 -3.03
CA GLU A 211 35.95 -12.18 -3.82
C GLU A 211 35.46 -13.45 -3.11
N ASN A 212 36.31 -14.08 -2.33
CA ASN A 212 36.00 -15.28 -1.54
C ASN A 212 35.21 -14.97 -0.24
N ALA A 213 35.11 -13.73 0.19
CA ALA A 213 34.37 -13.32 1.39
C ALA A 213 32.89 -12.98 1.10
N LEU A 214 32.51 -12.76 -0.17
CA LEU A 214 31.12 -12.51 -0.58
C LEU A 214 30.53 -13.74 -1.27
N ASP A 215 29.41 -14.24 -0.74
CA ASP A 215 28.72 -15.43 -1.25
C ASP A 215 27.23 -15.13 -1.45
N LEU A 216 26.78 -15.00 -2.71
CA LEU A 216 25.39 -14.73 -3.05
C LEU A 216 24.71 -16.03 -3.52
N ARG A 217 23.60 -16.40 -2.86
CA ARG A 217 22.88 -17.65 -3.06
C ARG A 217 21.44 -17.42 -3.53
N LEU A 218 21.09 -17.99 -4.67
CA LEU A 218 19.72 -18.00 -5.17
C LEU A 218 18.96 -19.14 -4.50
N ALA A 219 18.08 -18.80 -3.55
CA ALA A 219 17.23 -19.76 -2.85
C ALA A 219 15.99 -19.09 -2.26
N ASP A 220 14.90 -19.85 -2.20
CA ASP A 220 13.69 -19.47 -1.45
C ASP A 220 13.84 -19.98 -0.01
N VAL A 221 13.71 -19.08 0.96
CA VAL A 221 13.77 -19.39 2.40
C VAL A 221 12.72 -20.39 2.87
N ARG A 222 11.67 -20.60 2.08
CA ARG A 222 10.59 -21.57 2.34
C ARG A 222 10.97 -23.02 1.97
N THR A 223 12.04 -23.18 1.20
CA THR A 223 12.43 -24.49 0.66
C THR A 223 13.53 -25.11 1.53
N PRO A 224 13.24 -26.23 2.26
CA PRO A 224 14.15 -26.79 3.24
C PRO A 224 15.53 -27.20 2.66
N GLU A 225 15.54 -28.02 1.61
CA GLU A 225 16.78 -28.64 1.11
C GLU A 225 17.83 -27.62 0.62
N PRO A 226 17.49 -26.60 -0.18
CA PRO A 226 18.43 -25.53 -0.53
C PRO A 226 18.97 -24.80 0.69
N MET A 227 18.11 -24.49 1.67
CA MET A 227 18.53 -23.79 2.88
C MET A 227 19.44 -24.64 3.75
N HIS A 228 19.14 -25.92 3.99
CA HIS A 228 20.05 -26.85 4.67
C HIS A 228 21.41 -26.96 3.98
N ARG A 229 21.44 -26.99 2.64
CA ARG A 229 22.68 -27.01 1.88
C ARG A 229 23.51 -25.75 2.09
N ILE A 230 22.86 -24.57 2.09
CA ILE A 230 23.53 -23.30 2.34
C ILE A 230 24.11 -23.28 3.75
N PHE A 231 23.35 -23.63 4.77
CA PHE A 231 23.84 -23.66 6.15
C PHE A 231 25.02 -24.60 6.34
N ARG A 232 24.97 -25.84 5.77
CA ARG A 232 26.11 -26.77 5.81
C ARG A 232 27.38 -26.24 5.14
N GLN A 233 27.24 -25.47 4.04
CA GLN A 233 28.37 -24.96 3.27
C GLN A 233 28.95 -23.67 3.83
N THR A 234 28.16 -22.90 4.54
CA THR A 234 28.56 -21.58 5.00
C THR A 234 28.76 -21.49 6.51
N ALA A 235 28.15 -22.41 7.28
CA ALA A 235 28.18 -22.45 8.74
C ALA A 235 28.03 -21.03 9.35
N PRO A 236 26.86 -20.35 9.19
CA PRO A 236 26.72 -18.97 9.60
C PRO A 236 26.71 -18.84 11.13
N ASP A 237 27.52 -17.92 11.65
CA ASP A 237 27.53 -17.55 13.06
C ASP A 237 26.38 -16.60 13.40
N VAL A 238 26.07 -15.67 12.49
CA VAL A 238 25.02 -14.68 12.65
C VAL A 238 24.04 -14.75 11.47
N VAL A 239 22.76 -14.88 11.75
CA VAL A 239 21.71 -14.90 10.74
C VAL A 239 20.78 -13.70 10.93
N ILE A 240 20.69 -12.84 9.91
CA ILE A 240 19.79 -11.69 9.88
C ILE A 240 18.66 -11.98 8.90
N HIS A 241 17.45 -12.20 9.43
CA HIS A 241 16.28 -12.58 8.63
C HIS A 241 15.45 -11.37 8.24
N THR A 242 15.64 -10.90 6.99
CA THR A 242 14.87 -9.78 6.42
C THR A 242 13.87 -10.19 5.34
N ALA A 243 13.91 -11.45 4.87
CA ALA A 243 12.99 -11.95 3.86
C ALA A 243 11.55 -11.89 4.36
N ALA A 244 10.68 -11.17 3.66
CA ALA A 244 9.26 -11.07 4.00
C ALA A 244 8.43 -10.55 2.82
N TYR A 245 7.18 -10.97 2.72
CA TYR A 245 6.17 -10.29 1.92
C TYR A 245 5.60 -9.11 2.73
N LYS A 246 5.65 -7.90 2.17
CA LYS A 246 5.35 -6.65 2.92
C LYS A 246 4.14 -5.85 2.44
N HIS A 247 3.54 -6.20 1.30
CA HIS A 247 2.44 -5.44 0.72
C HIS A 247 1.09 -5.87 1.28
N VAL A 248 0.53 -5.07 2.21
CA VAL A 248 -0.74 -5.37 2.89
C VAL A 248 -1.85 -5.78 1.91
N PRO A 249 -2.18 -5.03 0.84
CA PRO A 249 -3.28 -5.41 -0.04
C PRO A 249 -3.09 -6.74 -0.78
N MET A 250 -1.83 -7.15 -1.00
CA MET A 250 -1.52 -8.44 -1.61
C MET A 250 -1.70 -9.57 -0.60
N MET A 251 -1.24 -9.38 0.64
CA MET A 251 -1.33 -10.40 1.68
C MET A 251 -2.77 -10.64 2.14
N GLU A 252 -3.63 -9.63 2.11
CA GLU A 252 -5.06 -9.81 2.36
C GLU A 252 -5.73 -10.75 1.33
N ARG A 253 -5.20 -10.82 0.11
CA ARG A 253 -5.69 -11.71 -0.96
C ARG A 253 -5.01 -13.08 -0.96
N HIS A 254 -3.80 -13.17 -0.39
CA HIS A 254 -2.96 -14.36 -0.40
C HIS A 254 -2.49 -14.73 1.02
N PRO A 255 -3.42 -15.03 1.95
CA PRO A 255 -3.07 -15.26 3.36
C PRO A 255 -2.21 -16.51 3.58
N ALA A 256 -2.38 -17.58 2.79
CA ALA A 256 -1.53 -18.77 2.86
C ALA A 256 -0.08 -18.45 2.50
N GLU A 257 0.15 -17.67 1.44
CA GLU A 257 1.49 -17.23 1.03
C GLU A 257 2.14 -16.32 2.09
N ALA A 258 1.34 -15.42 2.69
CA ALA A 258 1.83 -14.59 3.78
C ALA A 258 2.26 -15.42 4.99
N PHE A 259 1.47 -16.43 5.37
CA PHE A 259 1.78 -17.32 6.48
C PHE A 259 3.02 -18.17 6.18
N SER A 260 3.07 -18.78 5.00
CA SER A 260 4.20 -19.62 4.59
C SER A 260 5.51 -18.82 4.57
N ASN A 261 5.51 -17.63 3.97
CA ASN A 261 6.73 -16.83 3.84
C ASN A 261 7.13 -16.09 5.13
N ASN A 262 6.17 -15.52 5.85
CA ASN A 262 6.51 -14.65 6.98
C ASN A 262 6.56 -15.40 8.32
N THR A 263 5.83 -16.52 8.46
CA THR A 263 5.79 -17.33 9.69
C THR A 263 6.58 -18.62 9.56
N GLN A 264 6.20 -19.52 8.63
CA GLN A 264 6.83 -20.83 8.52
C GLN A 264 8.31 -20.75 8.12
N ALA A 265 8.67 -19.88 7.17
CA ALA A 265 10.07 -19.69 6.81
C ALA A 265 10.92 -19.14 7.98
N THR A 266 10.35 -18.24 8.82
CA THR A 266 11.04 -17.77 10.03
C THR A 266 11.27 -18.93 11.02
N MET A 267 10.27 -19.79 11.21
CA MET A 267 10.39 -20.99 12.06
C MET A 267 11.48 -21.93 11.57
N GLN A 268 11.46 -22.24 10.26
CA GLN A 268 12.47 -23.09 9.61
C GLN A 268 13.88 -22.53 9.75
N LEU A 269 14.05 -21.22 9.54
CA LEU A 269 15.36 -20.58 9.67
C LEU A 269 15.89 -20.63 11.09
N LEU A 270 15.04 -20.43 12.11
CA LEU A 270 15.46 -20.57 13.49
C LEU A 270 15.88 -22.02 13.81
N GLN A 271 15.14 -23.03 13.32
CA GLN A 271 15.51 -24.45 13.47
C GLN A 271 16.87 -24.73 12.80
N LEU A 272 17.11 -24.20 11.60
CA LEU A 272 18.42 -24.32 10.93
C LEU A 272 19.55 -23.69 11.75
N CYS A 273 19.29 -22.52 12.37
CA CYS A 273 20.28 -21.91 13.28
C CYS A 273 20.60 -22.83 14.48
N GLU A 274 19.59 -23.48 15.05
CA GLU A 274 19.76 -24.45 16.15
C GLU A 274 20.57 -25.69 15.71
N GLU A 275 20.17 -26.30 14.57
CA GLU A 275 20.83 -27.50 14.01
C GLU A 275 22.29 -27.27 13.62
N HIS A 276 22.59 -26.06 13.13
CA HIS A 276 23.93 -25.68 12.69
C HIS A 276 24.70 -24.82 13.68
N GLN A 277 24.20 -24.69 14.92
CA GLN A 277 24.85 -24.02 16.04
C GLN A 277 25.25 -22.57 15.74
N ALA A 278 24.39 -21.83 15.01
CA ALA A 278 24.56 -20.41 14.86
C ALA A 278 24.49 -19.74 16.24
N GLU A 279 25.27 -18.68 16.44
CA GLU A 279 25.34 -17.99 17.71
C GLU A 279 24.16 -17.02 17.88
N GLN A 280 23.80 -16.30 16.79
CA GLN A 280 22.79 -15.26 16.81
C GLN A 280 21.78 -15.37 15.66
N PHE A 281 20.50 -15.19 15.99
CA PHE A 281 19.40 -15.05 15.03
C PHE A 281 18.66 -13.74 15.27
N LEU A 282 18.74 -12.83 14.29
CA LEU A 282 18.04 -11.55 14.34
C LEU A 282 16.87 -11.54 13.37
N PHE A 283 15.67 -11.36 13.89
CA PHE A 283 14.43 -11.31 13.11
C PHE A 283 13.95 -9.87 12.90
N VAL A 284 13.90 -9.45 11.65
CA VAL A 284 13.37 -8.14 11.27
C VAL A 284 11.86 -8.18 11.18
N SER A 285 11.19 -7.53 12.13
CA SER A 285 9.74 -7.40 12.22
C SER A 285 9.27 -5.99 11.81
N THR A 286 8.10 -5.55 12.25
CA THR A 286 7.45 -4.32 11.83
C THR A 286 6.49 -3.79 12.91
N ASP A 287 6.22 -2.49 12.90
CA ASP A 287 5.14 -1.83 13.66
C ASP A 287 3.76 -2.48 13.43
N LYS A 288 3.54 -3.07 12.25
CA LYS A 288 2.26 -3.73 11.87
C LYS A 288 2.00 -5.04 12.61
N ALA A 289 3.03 -5.64 13.22
CA ALA A 289 2.90 -6.79 14.12
C ALA A 289 2.28 -6.42 15.48
N VAL A 290 2.27 -5.12 15.82
CA VAL A 290 1.65 -4.59 17.04
C VAL A 290 0.15 -4.41 16.81
N GLN A 291 -0.71 -5.05 17.61
CA GLN A 291 -2.18 -5.05 17.43
C GLN A 291 -2.58 -5.22 15.96
N PRO A 292 -2.26 -6.33 15.31
CA PRO A 292 -2.39 -6.48 13.88
C PRO A 292 -3.83 -6.34 13.39
N THR A 293 -4.05 -5.53 12.36
CA THR A 293 -5.32 -5.37 11.65
C THR A 293 -5.27 -5.97 10.24
N SER A 294 -4.10 -6.52 9.86
CA SER A 294 -3.84 -7.11 8.55
C SER A 294 -3.20 -8.49 8.66
N VAL A 295 -3.37 -9.31 7.62
CA VAL A 295 -2.72 -10.63 7.50
C VAL A 295 -1.20 -10.49 7.58
N LEU A 296 -0.62 -9.47 6.93
CA LEU A 296 0.81 -9.18 7.06
C LEU A 296 1.21 -9.01 8.54
N GLY A 297 0.53 -8.14 9.25
CA GLY A 297 0.84 -7.89 10.67
C GLY A 297 0.67 -9.13 11.54
N ALA A 298 -0.41 -9.90 11.33
CA ALA A 298 -0.69 -11.12 12.09
C ALA A 298 0.36 -12.22 11.83
N THR A 299 0.79 -12.42 10.59
CA THR A 299 1.84 -13.42 10.25
C THR A 299 3.20 -13.03 10.84
N LYS A 300 3.57 -11.76 10.82
CA LYS A 300 4.79 -11.27 11.48
C LYS A 300 4.70 -11.43 13.00
N ARG A 301 3.53 -11.18 13.59
CA ARG A 301 3.29 -11.36 15.03
C ARG A 301 3.42 -12.82 15.46
N LEU A 302 2.85 -13.75 14.70
CA LEU A 302 3.03 -15.19 14.94
C LEU A 302 4.51 -15.59 14.92
N ALA A 303 5.27 -15.08 13.95
CA ALA A 303 6.70 -15.31 13.87
C ALA A 303 7.45 -14.73 15.08
N GLU A 304 7.13 -13.50 15.53
CA GLU A 304 7.71 -12.93 16.76
C GLU A 304 7.46 -13.81 17.97
N TRP A 305 6.22 -14.30 18.16
CA TRP A 305 5.91 -15.17 19.28
C TRP A 305 6.65 -16.49 19.22
N TYR A 306 6.78 -17.08 18.01
CA TYR A 306 7.55 -18.30 17.84
C TYR A 306 9.02 -18.11 18.22
N VAL A 307 9.65 -17.04 17.74
CA VAL A 307 11.06 -16.73 18.07
C VAL A 307 11.24 -16.48 19.55
N ARG A 308 10.30 -15.78 20.19
CA ARG A 308 10.34 -15.54 21.66
C ARG A 308 10.13 -16.79 22.49
N ALA A 309 9.20 -17.67 22.09
CA ALA A 309 8.84 -18.89 22.80
C ALA A 309 9.85 -20.03 22.61
N ALA A 310 10.78 -19.92 21.67
CA ALA A 310 11.75 -20.97 21.39
C ALA A 310 12.68 -21.17 22.59
N GLN A 311 12.86 -22.42 22.99
CA GLN A 311 13.88 -22.85 23.96
C GLN A 311 15.12 -23.25 23.17
N SER A 312 16.00 -22.30 22.89
CA SER A 312 17.10 -22.44 21.96
C SER A 312 18.39 -21.89 22.58
N PRO A 313 19.54 -22.53 22.34
CA PRO A 313 20.84 -21.97 22.72
C PRO A 313 21.24 -20.76 21.87
N VAL A 314 20.61 -20.55 20.72
CA VAL A 314 20.85 -19.42 19.82
C VAL A 314 20.36 -18.13 20.49
N ALA A 315 21.20 -17.11 20.56
CA ALA A 315 20.78 -15.79 20.98
C ALA A 315 19.81 -15.19 19.97
N ARG A 316 18.65 -14.71 20.43
CA ARG A 316 17.57 -14.26 19.55
C ARG A 316 17.20 -12.82 19.81
N SER A 317 17.16 -12.02 18.76
CA SER A 317 16.73 -10.65 18.80
C SER A 317 15.64 -10.39 17.77
N ILE A 318 14.63 -9.63 18.12
CA ILE A 318 13.56 -9.18 17.24
C ILE A 318 13.61 -7.66 17.18
N VAL A 319 13.57 -7.08 15.99
CA VAL A 319 13.53 -5.63 15.83
C VAL A 319 12.22 -5.20 15.20
N ARG A 320 11.57 -4.19 15.78
CA ARG A 320 10.38 -3.55 15.23
C ARG A 320 10.68 -2.10 14.88
N PHE A 321 10.29 -1.69 13.71
CA PHE A 321 10.35 -0.29 13.26
C PHE A 321 9.24 -0.01 12.24
N GLY A 322 9.00 1.27 11.97
CA GLY A 322 7.95 1.73 11.07
C GLY A 322 8.33 1.64 9.59
N ASN A 323 7.88 2.61 8.82
CA ASN A 323 8.11 2.60 7.38
C ASN A 323 9.53 3.04 7.04
N VAL A 324 10.12 2.38 6.04
CA VAL A 324 11.42 2.78 5.48
C VAL A 324 11.18 3.71 4.30
N PHE A 325 11.67 4.94 4.43
CA PHE A 325 11.54 5.99 3.43
C PHE A 325 12.19 5.59 2.10
N GLY A 326 11.53 5.84 0.99
CA GLY A 326 12.04 5.51 -0.34
C GLY A 326 12.15 4.01 -0.66
N SER A 327 11.75 3.10 0.24
CA SER A 327 11.81 1.66 -0.02
C SER A 327 10.95 1.24 -1.23
N ARG A 328 11.37 0.20 -1.95
CA ARG A 328 10.69 -0.27 -3.18
C ARG A 328 9.20 -0.53 -2.94
N GLY A 329 8.35 0.06 -3.80
CA GLY A 329 6.90 -0.06 -3.71
C GLY A 329 6.25 0.71 -2.55
N SER A 330 7.02 1.52 -1.80
CA SER A 330 6.50 2.40 -0.76
C SER A 330 5.81 3.64 -1.33
N VAL A 331 5.30 4.47 -0.43
CA VAL A 331 4.50 5.66 -0.76
C VAL A 331 5.28 6.68 -1.59
N VAL A 332 6.53 6.99 -1.25
CA VAL A 332 7.34 8.02 -1.91
C VAL A 332 7.61 7.69 -3.39
N PRO A 333 8.21 6.54 -3.76
CA PRO A 333 8.39 6.20 -5.17
C PRO A 333 7.08 6.08 -5.95
N ARG A 334 5.97 5.79 -5.29
CA ARG A 334 4.65 5.79 -5.92
C ARG A 334 4.18 7.20 -6.23
N PHE A 335 4.34 8.12 -5.30
CA PHE A 335 3.97 9.52 -5.45
C PHE A 335 4.80 10.20 -6.55
N GLU A 336 6.12 9.99 -6.54
CA GLU A 336 7.02 10.50 -7.57
C GLU A 336 6.65 10.01 -8.98
N ARG A 337 6.27 8.73 -9.13
CA ARG A 337 5.78 8.21 -10.41
C ARG A 337 4.48 8.87 -10.86
N CYS A 338 3.56 9.15 -9.95
CA CYS A 338 2.33 9.88 -10.28
C CYS A 338 2.66 11.30 -10.75
N LEU A 339 3.54 12.01 -10.02
CA LEU A 339 3.94 13.37 -10.38
C LEU A 339 4.69 13.41 -11.70
N ALA A 340 5.63 12.48 -11.94
CA ALA A 340 6.33 12.38 -13.22
C ALA A 340 5.39 12.11 -14.41
N ALA A 341 4.27 11.41 -14.15
CA ALA A 341 3.24 11.15 -15.14
C ALA A 341 2.18 12.28 -15.25
N GLY A 342 2.30 13.36 -14.47
CA GLY A 342 1.31 14.43 -14.41
C GLY A 342 -0.05 13.99 -13.85
N THR A 343 -0.10 12.91 -13.06
CA THR A 343 -1.33 12.37 -12.47
C THR A 343 -1.43 12.70 -10.98
N PRO A 344 -2.65 12.85 -10.42
CA PRO A 344 -2.81 13.11 -8.99
C PRO A 344 -2.22 12.01 -8.11
N ILE A 345 -1.68 12.42 -6.97
CA ILE A 345 -1.18 11.53 -5.92
C ILE A 345 -2.36 10.91 -5.17
N PRO A 346 -2.45 9.56 -5.07
CA PRO A 346 -3.51 8.91 -4.31
C PRO A 346 -3.16 8.84 -2.82
N VAL A 347 -3.76 9.67 -1.99
CA VAL A 347 -3.69 9.64 -0.52
C VAL A 347 -4.90 8.91 0.03
N THR A 348 -4.69 7.92 0.90
CA THR A 348 -5.79 7.08 1.39
C THR A 348 -6.66 7.79 2.42
N HIS A 349 -6.08 8.66 3.26
CA HIS A 349 -6.81 9.50 4.21
C HIS A 349 -5.97 10.72 4.58
N PRO A 350 -6.56 11.93 4.73
CA PRO A 350 -5.80 13.15 5.06
C PRO A 350 -5.08 13.08 6.41
N ASP A 351 -5.67 12.40 7.40
CA ASP A 351 -5.11 12.28 8.75
C ASP A 351 -4.31 10.99 8.97
N MET A 352 -3.94 10.29 7.91
CA MET A 352 -3.13 9.09 8.05
C MET A 352 -1.68 9.43 8.36
N GLU A 353 -1.16 8.83 9.42
CA GLU A 353 0.20 9.07 9.90
C GLU A 353 1.05 7.81 9.85
N ARG A 354 2.36 8.00 9.61
CA ARG A 354 3.35 6.91 9.63
C ARG A 354 4.66 7.39 10.23
N TYR A 355 5.29 6.50 10.99
CA TYR A 355 6.68 6.67 11.37
C TYR A 355 7.58 6.34 10.19
N PHE A 356 8.59 7.17 9.99
CA PHE A 356 9.58 6.95 8.93
C PHE A 356 11.00 6.94 9.46
N MET A 357 11.84 6.10 8.83
CA MET A 357 13.30 6.15 8.96
C MET A 357 13.96 5.86 7.61
N SER A 358 15.22 6.25 7.43
CA SER A 358 15.96 5.91 6.23
C SER A 358 16.37 4.44 6.24
N ALA A 359 16.67 3.87 5.07
CA ALA A 359 17.18 2.50 4.98
C ALA A 359 18.54 2.38 5.68
N THR A 360 19.40 3.37 5.51
CA THR A 360 20.73 3.43 6.14
C THR A 360 20.64 3.46 7.65
N GLU A 361 19.76 4.29 8.20
CA GLU A 361 19.49 4.36 9.65
C GLU A 361 18.94 3.03 10.18
N ALA A 362 17.89 2.48 9.55
CA ALA A 362 17.31 1.20 9.94
C ALA A 362 18.34 0.07 9.99
N CYS A 363 19.16 -0.05 8.93
CA CYS A 363 20.16 -1.12 8.82
C CYS A 363 21.27 -0.97 9.85
N SER A 364 21.71 0.24 10.12
CA SER A 364 22.68 0.49 11.15
C SER A 364 22.15 0.10 12.54
N LEU A 365 20.93 0.51 12.91
CA LEU A 365 20.31 0.14 14.19
C LEU A 365 20.04 -1.38 14.27
N ILE A 366 19.66 -2.03 13.18
CA ILE A 366 19.56 -3.50 13.11
C ILE A 366 20.90 -4.15 13.49
N MET A 367 22.01 -3.70 12.93
CA MET A 367 23.32 -4.25 13.26
C MET A 367 23.71 -3.99 14.71
N HIS A 368 23.40 -2.81 15.27
CA HIS A 368 23.70 -2.51 16.67
C HIS A 368 22.92 -3.39 17.66
N THR A 369 21.73 -3.91 17.27
CA THR A 369 21.03 -4.87 18.13
C THR A 369 21.77 -6.19 18.30
N LEU A 370 22.73 -6.54 17.43
CA LEU A 370 23.59 -7.72 17.60
C LEU A 370 24.56 -7.58 18.78
N LEU A 371 24.80 -6.35 19.25
CA LEU A 371 25.65 -6.04 20.40
C LEU A 371 24.85 -5.99 21.72
N LEU A 372 23.53 -6.14 21.65
CA LEU A 372 22.62 -6.05 22.78
C LEU A 372 22.03 -7.44 23.07
N ASP A 373 22.06 -7.87 24.31
CA ASP A 373 21.60 -9.20 24.76
C ASP A 373 20.51 -9.13 25.85
N SER A 374 20.09 -7.92 26.23
CA SER A 374 19.25 -7.69 27.40
C SER A 374 17.75 -7.91 27.19
N HIS A 375 17.25 -7.84 25.93
CA HIS A 375 15.82 -7.89 25.65
C HIS A 375 15.48 -8.78 24.43
N PRO A 376 14.33 -9.47 24.44
CA PRO A 376 13.92 -10.30 23.32
C PRO A 376 13.42 -9.49 22.11
N VAL A 377 12.96 -8.25 22.34
CA VAL A 377 12.43 -7.36 21.32
C VAL A 377 13.03 -5.96 21.47
N TYR A 378 13.38 -5.35 20.37
CA TYR A 378 13.91 -3.99 20.30
C TYR A 378 13.03 -3.11 19.41
N LEU A 379 12.85 -1.85 19.82
CA LEU A 379 12.20 -0.79 19.07
C LEU A 379 13.22 0.29 18.72
N PHE A 380 13.08 0.87 17.54
CA PHE A 380 13.87 2.04 17.18
C PHE A 380 13.11 3.34 17.52
N ARG A 381 13.80 4.32 18.06
CA ARG A 381 13.24 5.66 18.28
C ARG A 381 13.06 6.35 16.95
N MET A 382 11.82 6.54 16.54
CA MET A 382 11.48 7.02 15.19
C MET A 382 11.11 8.50 15.13
N GLY A 383 11.14 9.19 16.29
CA GLY A 383 10.66 10.57 16.37
C GLY A 383 9.14 10.66 16.21
N GLU A 384 8.66 11.80 15.71
CA GLU A 384 7.25 12.05 15.51
C GLU A 384 6.73 11.38 14.21
N PRO A 385 5.48 10.92 14.19
CA PRO A 385 4.88 10.39 12.98
C PRO A 385 4.61 11.49 11.95
N VAL A 386 4.77 11.18 10.68
CA VAL A 386 4.54 12.10 9.56
C VAL A 386 3.17 11.85 8.95
N ARG A 387 2.38 12.90 8.77
CA ARG A 387 1.12 12.84 8.03
C ARG A 387 1.42 12.60 6.54
N ILE A 388 0.78 11.58 5.97
CA ILE A 388 0.97 11.23 4.54
C ILE A 388 0.50 12.35 3.61
N GLN A 389 -0.50 13.12 4.05
CA GLN A 389 -0.96 14.32 3.35
C GLN A 389 0.15 15.39 3.24
N ASP A 390 0.86 15.66 4.34
CA ASP A 390 1.91 16.68 4.38
C ASP A 390 3.11 16.29 3.49
N LEU A 391 3.47 15.00 3.52
CA LEU A 391 4.47 14.42 2.61
C LEU A 391 4.05 14.59 1.14
N ALA A 392 2.79 14.30 0.80
CA ALA A 392 2.27 14.47 -0.55
C ALA A 392 2.31 15.93 -0.99
N GLU A 393 1.92 16.87 -0.11
CA GLU A 393 1.96 18.31 -0.40
C GLU A 393 3.39 18.82 -0.64
N GLN A 394 4.36 18.37 0.16
CA GLN A 394 5.76 18.72 -0.04
C GLN A 394 6.29 18.24 -1.39
N LEU A 395 5.96 17.00 -1.77
CA LEU A 395 6.32 16.46 -3.08
C LEU A 395 5.67 17.25 -4.22
N VAL A 396 4.40 17.62 -4.11
CA VAL A 396 3.74 18.44 -5.13
C VAL A 396 4.42 19.80 -5.26
N ARG A 397 4.72 20.50 -4.15
CA ARG A 397 5.42 21.81 -4.19
C ARG A 397 6.79 21.71 -4.86
N ARG A 398 7.49 20.59 -4.67
CA ARG A 398 8.82 20.35 -5.28
C ARG A 398 8.74 20.08 -6.78
N TRP A 399 7.74 19.29 -7.21
CA TRP A 399 7.57 18.94 -8.62
C TRP A 399 6.82 20.01 -9.42
N TYR A 400 5.92 20.73 -8.77
CA TYR A 400 5.03 21.72 -9.37
C TYR A 400 4.96 22.99 -8.51
N PRO A 401 6.04 23.81 -8.47
CA PRO A 401 6.14 24.96 -7.55
C PRO A 401 5.02 26.02 -7.72
N HIS A 402 4.40 26.08 -8.89
CA HIS A 402 3.38 27.05 -9.25
C HIS A 402 1.94 26.52 -9.09
N GLN A 403 1.78 25.29 -8.59
CA GLN A 403 0.46 24.69 -8.41
C GLN A 403 0.06 24.56 -6.95
N THR A 404 -1.24 24.66 -6.69
CA THR A 404 -1.77 24.35 -5.37
C THR A 404 -1.73 22.84 -5.14
N PRO A 405 -1.17 22.34 -4.02
CA PRO A 405 -1.06 20.90 -3.77
C PRO A 405 -2.39 20.13 -3.86
N ARG A 406 -3.50 20.77 -3.47
CA ARG A 406 -4.84 20.15 -3.54
C ARG A 406 -5.26 19.72 -4.95
N ALA A 407 -4.78 20.38 -5.99
CA ALA A 407 -5.09 20.03 -7.37
C ALA A 407 -4.46 18.70 -7.80
N MET A 408 -3.37 18.32 -7.13
CA MET A 408 -2.57 17.12 -7.44
C MET A 408 -2.70 16.02 -6.39
N ILE A 409 -3.67 16.10 -5.47
CA ILE A 409 -3.89 15.09 -4.43
C ILE A 409 -5.32 14.57 -4.52
N GLU A 410 -5.47 13.25 -4.58
CA GLU A 410 -6.76 12.56 -4.60
C GLU A 410 -6.92 11.67 -3.38
N HIS A 411 -8.02 11.85 -2.63
CA HIS A 411 -8.35 10.98 -1.51
C HIS A 411 -9.09 9.73 -1.99
N THR A 412 -8.44 8.55 -1.83
CA THR A 412 -8.95 7.28 -2.37
C THR A 412 -9.74 6.43 -1.37
N GLY A 413 -9.77 6.84 -0.11
CA GLY A 413 -10.33 6.07 0.98
C GLY A 413 -9.33 5.03 1.56
N ARG A 414 -9.55 4.68 2.82
CA ARG A 414 -8.71 3.72 3.56
C ARG A 414 -8.88 2.30 2.99
N ARG A 415 -7.79 1.57 2.87
CA ARG A 415 -7.78 0.19 2.39
C ARG A 415 -8.05 -0.78 3.54
N PRO A 416 -8.60 -1.99 3.26
CA PRO A 416 -8.71 -3.05 4.26
C PRO A 416 -7.34 -3.36 4.88
N GLY A 417 -7.31 -3.49 6.21
CA GLY A 417 -6.08 -3.79 6.96
C GLY A 417 -5.16 -2.59 7.24
N GLU A 418 -5.46 -1.40 6.72
CA GLU A 418 -4.68 -0.18 7.03
C GLU A 418 -5.18 0.48 8.33
N LYS A 419 -4.26 0.87 9.21
CA LYS A 419 -4.54 1.69 10.40
C LYS A 419 -4.37 3.16 10.09
N MET A 420 -4.99 4.04 10.86
CA MET A 420 -4.78 5.49 10.79
C MET A 420 -3.37 5.83 11.26
N THR A 421 -3.01 5.36 12.45
CA THR A 421 -1.69 5.51 13.06
C THR A 421 -1.19 4.14 13.50
N GLU A 422 0.10 3.85 13.34
CA GLU A 422 0.72 2.61 13.80
C GLU A 422 1.25 2.80 15.23
N ALA A 423 1.23 1.72 16.03
CA ALA A 423 1.85 1.68 17.35
C ALA A 423 3.15 0.88 17.29
N LEU A 424 4.13 1.25 18.10
CA LEU A 424 5.43 0.56 18.15
C LEU A 424 5.47 -0.52 19.24
N ALA A 425 4.74 -0.33 20.34
CA ALA A 425 4.63 -1.28 21.44
C ALA A 425 3.18 -1.73 21.66
N MET A 426 2.99 -2.95 22.18
CA MET A 426 1.68 -3.48 22.55
C MET A 426 1.21 -2.89 23.88
N PRO A 427 -0.12 -2.81 24.11
CA PRO A 427 -0.64 -2.61 25.44
C PRO A 427 -0.08 -3.68 26.41
N GLY A 428 0.53 -3.23 27.51
CA GLY A 428 1.17 -4.11 28.50
C GLY A 428 2.64 -4.47 28.20
N GLU A 429 3.19 -4.10 27.04
CA GLU A 429 4.65 -4.09 26.84
C GLU A 429 5.26 -2.86 27.51
N GLN A 430 6.36 -3.04 28.21
CA GLN A 430 7.14 -1.96 28.81
C GLN A 430 8.39 -1.71 27.97
N THR A 431 8.72 -0.46 27.77
CA THR A 431 9.93 -0.05 27.07
C THR A 431 10.97 0.49 28.05
N SER A 432 12.22 0.13 27.87
CA SER A 432 13.36 0.59 28.66
C SER A 432 14.51 1.06 27.76
N ASP A 433 15.34 1.94 28.29
CA ASP A 433 16.54 2.36 27.58
C ASP A 433 17.55 1.21 27.48
N THR A 434 18.29 1.18 26.39
CA THR A 434 19.41 0.26 26.17
C THR A 434 20.74 1.03 26.20
N ALA A 435 21.85 0.33 26.02
CA ALA A 435 23.16 0.95 25.87
C ALA A 435 23.25 1.87 24.63
N HIS A 436 22.35 1.69 23.64
CA HIS A 436 22.28 2.54 22.45
C HIS A 436 21.10 3.51 22.55
N SER A 437 21.36 4.83 22.54
CA SER A 437 20.35 5.88 22.76
C SER A 437 19.15 5.85 21.81
N SER A 438 19.32 5.32 20.59
CA SER A 438 18.25 5.22 19.58
C SER A 438 17.50 3.88 19.58
N ILE A 439 17.86 2.94 20.50
CA ILE A 439 17.25 1.61 20.60
C ILE A 439 16.63 1.46 21.99
N LEU A 440 15.36 1.05 22.02
CA LEU A 440 14.64 0.69 23.24
C LEU A 440 14.51 -0.83 23.33
N GLY A 441 14.72 -1.37 24.50
CA GLY A 441 14.33 -2.73 24.85
C GLY A 441 12.83 -2.82 25.11
N VAL A 442 12.22 -3.95 24.81
CA VAL A 442 10.79 -4.22 25.06
C VAL A 442 10.64 -5.50 25.83
N ASP A 443 10.02 -5.38 26.98
CA ASP A 443 9.61 -6.48 27.84
C ASP A 443 8.09 -6.59 27.87
N GLY A 444 7.60 -7.81 27.99
CA GLY A 444 6.18 -8.09 28.09
C GLY A 444 5.90 -9.58 28.17
N ALA A 445 4.80 -9.94 28.80
CA ALA A 445 4.40 -11.33 28.91
C ALA A 445 4.06 -11.94 27.53
N MET A 446 4.41 -13.20 27.38
CA MET A 446 3.95 -14.00 26.24
C MET A 446 2.48 -14.38 26.46
N PRO A 447 1.61 -14.17 25.46
CA PRO A 447 0.19 -14.51 25.58
C PRO A 447 -0.09 -16.02 25.50
N TYR A 448 0.89 -16.82 25.04
CA TYR A 448 0.80 -18.25 24.84
C TYR A 448 1.97 -18.98 25.50
N SER A 449 1.69 -20.18 26.00
CA SER A 449 2.71 -21.19 26.16
C SER A 449 3.24 -21.67 24.80
N ARG A 450 4.42 -22.24 24.76
CA ARG A 450 4.98 -22.82 23.52
C ARG A 450 4.03 -23.87 22.91
N ALA A 451 3.43 -24.74 23.71
CA ALA A 451 2.53 -25.79 23.24
C ALA A 451 1.25 -25.23 22.59
N GLU A 452 0.65 -24.20 23.19
CA GLU A 452 -0.53 -23.53 22.62
C GLU A 452 -0.19 -22.87 21.30
N LEU A 453 0.94 -22.20 21.21
CA LEU A 453 1.40 -21.56 19.97
C LEU A 453 1.66 -22.57 18.86
N ASP A 454 2.36 -23.68 19.17
CA ASP A 454 2.63 -24.75 18.21
C ASP A 454 1.34 -25.42 17.72
N MET A 455 0.35 -25.61 18.60
CA MET A 455 -0.96 -26.15 18.23
C MET A 455 -1.72 -25.19 17.28
N HIS A 456 -1.70 -23.90 17.60
CA HIS A 456 -2.36 -22.88 16.76
C HIS A 456 -1.69 -22.76 15.38
N ILE A 457 -0.37 -22.74 15.34
CA ILE A 457 0.40 -22.70 14.08
C ILE A 457 0.12 -23.93 13.22
N ARG A 458 0.14 -25.15 13.82
CA ARG A 458 -0.19 -26.40 13.10
C ARG A 458 -1.61 -26.36 12.52
N HIS A 459 -2.57 -25.85 13.27
CA HIS A 459 -3.93 -25.71 12.75
C HIS A 459 -4.01 -24.77 11.54
N ILE A 460 -3.31 -23.62 11.57
CA ILE A 460 -3.23 -22.72 10.41
C ILE A 460 -2.58 -23.46 9.22
N GLU A 461 -1.49 -24.19 9.47
CA GLU A 461 -0.75 -24.94 8.46
C GLU A 461 -1.60 -26.00 7.77
N GLU A 462 -2.35 -26.79 8.53
CA GLU A 462 -3.29 -27.79 8.01
C GLU A 462 -4.35 -27.14 7.11
N GLN A 463 -4.93 -26.03 7.57
CA GLN A 463 -5.91 -25.30 6.77
C GLN A 463 -5.31 -24.68 5.50
N CYS A 464 -4.06 -24.21 5.54
CA CYS A 464 -3.36 -23.72 4.34
C CYS A 464 -3.11 -24.81 3.28
N ARG A 465 -2.99 -26.06 3.70
CA ARG A 465 -2.81 -27.22 2.81
C ARG A 465 -4.14 -27.76 2.24
N HIS A 466 -5.27 -27.36 2.84
CA HIS A 466 -6.58 -27.86 2.40
C HIS A 466 -6.94 -27.23 1.05
N PRO A 467 -7.25 -28.01 0.00
CA PRO A 467 -7.48 -27.51 -1.35
C PRO A 467 -8.70 -26.56 -1.46
N ASP A 468 -9.69 -26.74 -0.59
CA ASP A 468 -10.94 -25.96 -0.61
C ASP A 468 -10.91 -24.77 0.37
N ALA A 469 -9.78 -24.50 1.03
CA ALA A 469 -9.67 -23.41 1.98
C ALA A 469 -9.73 -22.05 1.26
N SER A 470 -10.77 -21.26 1.51
CA SER A 470 -10.90 -19.94 0.93
C SER A 470 -9.95 -18.94 1.61
N ALA A 471 -9.49 -17.94 0.85
CA ALA A 471 -8.66 -16.86 1.38
C ALA A 471 -9.34 -16.14 2.57
N SER A 472 -10.67 -16.02 2.57
CA SER A 472 -11.42 -15.41 3.66
C SER A 472 -11.44 -16.25 4.94
N GLN A 473 -11.43 -17.59 4.83
CA GLN A 473 -11.31 -18.48 5.97
C GLN A 473 -9.91 -18.41 6.58
N LEU A 474 -8.87 -18.55 5.74
CA LEU A 474 -7.47 -18.45 6.18
C LEU A 474 -7.16 -17.08 6.80
N ARG A 475 -7.67 -16.00 6.20
CA ARG A 475 -7.57 -14.66 6.78
C ARG A 475 -8.16 -14.62 8.19
N ARG A 476 -9.40 -15.11 8.37
CA ARG A 476 -10.04 -15.14 9.70
C ARG A 476 -9.23 -15.94 10.71
N LEU A 477 -8.72 -17.10 10.31
CA LEU A 477 -7.93 -17.97 11.19
C LEU A 477 -6.63 -17.30 11.64
N ILE A 478 -5.89 -16.70 10.71
CA ILE A 478 -4.63 -15.99 10.99
C ILE A 478 -4.90 -14.74 11.84
N MET A 479 -5.98 -14.01 11.59
CA MET A 479 -6.34 -12.79 12.32
C MET A 479 -6.91 -13.07 13.72
N ASN A 480 -7.54 -14.24 13.93
CA ASN A 480 -8.10 -14.64 15.24
C ASN A 480 -7.03 -15.11 16.23
N THR A 481 -5.76 -14.97 15.87
CA THR A 481 -4.66 -15.16 16.82
C THR A 481 -4.81 -14.14 17.96
N PRO A 482 -5.09 -14.56 19.22
CA PRO A 482 -5.40 -13.64 20.30
C PRO A 482 -4.35 -12.55 20.49
N SER A 483 -4.77 -11.32 20.64
CA SER A 483 -3.86 -10.18 20.74
C SER A 483 -3.33 -9.93 22.15
N VAL A 484 -4.05 -10.33 23.20
CA VAL A 484 -3.65 -10.27 24.62
C VAL A 484 -4.53 -11.25 25.41
N PRO A 485 -4.05 -12.00 26.41
CA PRO A 485 -4.94 -12.69 27.33
C PRO A 485 -5.81 -11.67 28.06
N PRO A 486 -7.09 -11.98 28.35
CA PRO A 486 -7.86 -11.12 29.24
C PRO A 486 -7.07 -10.98 30.53
N SER A 487 -6.88 -9.75 30.98
CA SER A 487 -6.24 -9.43 32.24
C SER A 487 -6.79 -10.38 33.30
N VAL A 488 -5.91 -11.19 33.91
CA VAL A 488 -6.26 -11.93 35.13
C VAL A 488 -6.64 -10.88 36.13
N SER A 489 -7.94 -10.69 36.33
CA SER A 489 -8.44 -9.90 37.44
C SER A 489 -7.94 -10.58 38.69
N THR A 490 -6.94 -10.02 39.32
CA THR A 490 -6.61 -10.33 40.72
C THR A 490 -7.84 -10.04 41.54
N ARG A 491 -8.67 -11.08 41.73
CA ARG A 491 -9.61 -11.06 42.86
C ARG A 491 -8.80 -11.08 44.14
N SER A 492 -8.75 -9.92 44.74
CA SER A 492 -8.35 -9.74 46.15
C SER A 492 -9.28 -10.48 47.07
#